data_cdbfe76b20668c06f9b8341c1f5b9e71
#
_entry.id   cdbfe76b20668c06f9b8341c1f5b9e71
#
_cell.length_a   1.000
_cell.length_b   1.000
_cell.length_c   1.000
_cell.angle_alpha   90.00
_cell.angle_beta   90.00
_cell.angle_gamma   90.00
#
_symmetry.space_group_name_H-M   'P 1'
#
loop_
_entity.id
_entity.type
_entity.pdbx_description
1 polymer ?
#
loop_
_entity_poly.entity_id
_entity_poly.type
_entity_poly.pdbx_seq_one_letter_code
_entity_poly.pdbx_strand_id
1 'polypeptide(L)'
;MDTSYCWILDSGGAGRGAWQGGVIYEFMRWCRQNGVFPSVMMGASAGAYAAADVATGTEQTVMKGWTYWGSQVSRELIMEKKSRFRAHLHSSVFYVMDTMELEGVFEKNSVKKLLLFTTRVRRRDRKSFASVDRFRFFLKSATRKFPKLLKYLQDRYVEDPVVFALNPPDELCSEYVRPLTRGNYHAVIEASCLIPMAMGAPLVPKDLDQTSYSADLHSVFMDGGYTLKMPMRRFEQDPRFHALGNWARADKTVIFCCDPKGSLWETSARLDRLNTFPWVSKALSANRLLIIHPDHKIEAGFLCMDHEITMRTFHRGQEQAHRLLSSEKIRRFFEI
;
A
#
# COMPACT_ATOMS: atom_id res chain seq x y z
N MET A 1 -30.24 -2.77 0.00
CA MET A 1 -28.97 -2.31 0.59
C MET A 1 -27.99 -2.19 -0.54
N ASP A 2 -27.30 -1.06 -0.65
CA ASP A 2 -26.36 -0.87 -1.73
C ASP A 2 -25.13 -1.76 -1.50
N THR A 3 -24.68 -2.44 -2.54
CA THR A 3 -23.50 -3.32 -2.50
C THR A 3 -22.25 -2.52 -2.11
N SER A 4 -21.54 -2.95 -1.07
CA SER A 4 -20.31 -2.30 -0.62
C SER A 4 -19.08 -2.88 -1.31
N TYR A 5 -18.11 -2.01 -1.67
CA TYR A 5 -16.89 -2.38 -2.38
C TYR A 5 -15.65 -2.09 -1.55
N CYS A 6 -14.72 -3.05 -1.56
CA CYS A 6 -13.36 -2.89 -1.05
C CYS A 6 -12.36 -2.89 -2.20
N TRP A 7 -11.46 -1.92 -2.24
CA TRP A 7 -10.31 -1.96 -3.16
C TRP A 7 -9.04 -2.25 -2.38
N ILE A 8 -8.29 -3.25 -2.84
CA ILE A 8 -6.97 -3.60 -2.29
C ILE A 8 -5.92 -3.27 -3.34
N LEU A 9 -4.99 -2.41 -2.98
CA LEU A 9 -3.95 -1.91 -3.85
C LEU A 9 -2.63 -2.61 -3.50
N ASP A 10 -2.19 -3.45 -4.44
CA ASP A 10 -0.98 -4.24 -4.28
C ASP A 10 0.28 -3.37 -4.29
N SER A 11 1.24 -3.73 -3.48
CA SER A 11 2.58 -3.13 -3.51
C SER A 11 3.30 -3.54 -4.80
N GLY A 12 3.42 -2.62 -5.75
CA GLY A 12 4.13 -2.86 -7.02
C GLY A 12 5.56 -2.33 -7.06
N GLY A 13 5.96 -1.56 -6.06
CA GLY A 13 7.11 -0.67 -6.15
C GLY A 13 6.79 0.58 -6.98
N ALA A 14 7.58 1.64 -6.83
CA ALA A 14 7.28 2.96 -7.37
C ALA A 14 6.92 2.94 -8.87
N GLY A 15 7.81 2.48 -9.73
CA GLY A 15 7.58 2.52 -11.16
C GLY A 15 6.40 1.65 -11.63
N ARG A 16 6.21 0.48 -11.03
CA ARG A 16 5.07 -0.39 -11.36
C ARG A 16 3.76 0.17 -10.83
N GLY A 17 3.81 0.92 -9.74
CA GLY A 17 2.67 1.64 -9.19
C GLY A 17 2.07 2.66 -10.16
N ALA A 18 2.85 3.18 -11.11
CA ALA A 18 2.34 4.09 -12.13
C ALA A 18 1.28 3.44 -13.03
N TRP A 19 1.47 2.17 -13.43
CA TRP A 19 0.43 1.42 -14.14
C TRP A 19 -0.85 1.31 -13.30
N GLN A 20 -0.70 0.96 -12.02
CA GLN A 20 -1.81 0.86 -11.08
C GLN A 20 -2.53 2.22 -10.94
N GLY A 21 -1.76 3.31 -10.82
CA GLY A 21 -2.30 4.67 -10.78
C GLY A 21 -3.14 5.01 -12.02
N GLY A 22 -2.66 4.67 -13.21
CA GLY A 22 -3.41 4.88 -14.47
C GLY A 22 -4.72 4.11 -14.51
N VAL A 23 -4.70 2.84 -14.07
CA VAL A 23 -5.92 2.02 -13.97
C VAL A 23 -6.89 2.63 -12.95
N ILE A 24 -6.41 2.98 -11.76
CA ILE A 24 -7.23 3.54 -10.68
C ILE A 24 -7.87 4.86 -11.10
N TYR A 25 -7.13 5.72 -11.79
CA TYR A 25 -7.63 7.00 -12.31
C TYR A 25 -8.93 6.81 -13.12
N GLU A 26 -8.92 5.89 -14.09
CA GLU A 26 -10.09 5.62 -14.91
C GLU A 26 -11.20 4.89 -14.16
N PHE A 27 -10.83 3.95 -13.27
CA PHE A 27 -11.81 3.27 -12.41
C PHE A 27 -12.53 4.25 -11.48
N MET A 28 -11.83 5.22 -10.87
CA MET A 28 -12.46 6.25 -10.03
C MET A 28 -13.48 7.06 -10.81
N ARG A 29 -13.13 7.53 -12.00
CA ARG A 29 -14.04 8.27 -12.89
C ARG A 29 -15.29 7.47 -13.19
N TRP A 30 -15.08 6.24 -13.65
CA TRP A 30 -16.17 5.34 -14.01
C TRP A 30 -17.06 4.98 -12.81
N CYS A 31 -16.46 4.62 -11.68
CA CYS A 31 -17.20 4.28 -10.46
C CYS A 31 -18.02 5.45 -9.94
N ARG A 32 -17.49 6.67 -10.02
CA ARG A 32 -18.23 7.88 -9.63
C ARG A 32 -19.44 8.11 -10.54
N GLN A 33 -19.28 7.96 -11.84
CA GLN A 33 -20.38 8.10 -12.81
C GLN A 33 -21.49 7.06 -12.60
N ASN A 34 -21.16 5.90 -12.06
CA ASN A 34 -22.08 4.78 -11.86
C ASN A 34 -22.49 4.59 -10.38
N GLY A 35 -22.07 5.45 -9.46
CA GLY A 35 -22.46 5.38 -8.05
C GLY A 35 -21.89 4.19 -7.26
N VAL A 36 -20.79 3.57 -7.73
CA VAL A 36 -20.21 2.35 -7.14
C VAL A 36 -18.82 2.57 -6.51
N PHE A 37 -18.60 3.75 -5.96
CA PHE A 37 -17.31 4.12 -5.36
C PHE A 37 -16.97 3.24 -4.14
N PRO A 38 -15.69 2.87 -3.92
CA PRO A 38 -15.32 1.98 -2.82
C PRO A 38 -15.57 2.63 -1.46
N SER A 39 -16.10 1.86 -0.53
CA SER A 39 -16.25 2.26 0.88
C SER A 39 -15.04 1.91 1.73
N VAL A 40 -14.24 0.95 1.27
CA VAL A 40 -13.04 0.44 1.96
C VAL A 40 -11.85 0.46 1.01
N MET A 41 -10.74 1.02 1.47
CA MET A 41 -9.47 1.06 0.75
C MET A 41 -8.37 0.45 1.59
N MET A 42 -7.51 -0.35 0.96
CA MET A 42 -6.36 -0.96 1.63
C MET A 42 -5.12 -0.90 0.75
N GLY A 43 -3.98 -0.63 1.35
CA GLY A 43 -2.74 -0.62 0.59
C GLY A 43 -1.46 -0.71 1.41
N ALA A 44 -0.41 -1.21 0.75
CA ALA A 44 0.95 -1.27 1.27
C ALA A 44 1.94 -0.73 0.24
N SER A 45 2.99 -0.03 0.66
CA SER A 45 4.03 0.52 -0.22
C SER A 45 3.41 1.46 -1.28
N ALA A 46 3.75 1.30 -2.56
CA ALA A 46 3.12 2.07 -3.63
C ALA A 46 1.59 1.95 -3.63
N GLY A 47 1.04 0.80 -3.16
CA GLY A 47 -0.39 0.64 -2.98
C GLY A 47 -0.95 1.47 -1.83
N ALA A 48 -0.19 1.74 -0.76
CA ALA A 48 -0.61 2.66 0.30
C ALA A 48 -0.69 4.10 -0.22
N TYR A 49 0.29 4.52 -1.02
CA TYR A 49 0.27 5.81 -1.70
C TYR A 49 -0.99 5.96 -2.57
N ALA A 50 -1.23 4.97 -3.44
CA ALA A 50 -2.41 4.98 -4.32
C ALA A 50 -3.74 4.89 -3.53
N ALA A 51 -3.80 4.15 -2.41
CA ALA A 51 -4.99 4.09 -1.56
C ALA A 51 -5.27 5.44 -0.90
N ALA A 52 -4.22 6.14 -0.48
CA ALA A 52 -4.31 7.48 0.06
C ALA A 52 -4.83 8.49 -1.00
N ASP A 53 -4.32 8.41 -2.25
CA ASP A 53 -4.80 9.23 -3.36
C ASP A 53 -6.31 9.01 -3.62
N VAL A 54 -6.76 7.75 -3.67
CA VAL A 54 -8.19 7.44 -3.85
C VAL A 54 -9.04 7.96 -2.71
N ALA A 55 -8.53 7.90 -1.47
CA ALA A 55 -9.25 8.35 -0.29
C ALA A 55 -9.53 9.86 -0.28
N THR A 56 -8.82 10.66 -1.07
CA THR A 56 -9.14 12.09 -1.27
C THR A 56 -10.48 12.30 -2.00
N GLY A 57 -10.99 11.27 -2.66
CA GLY A 57 -12.24 11.30 -3.40
C GLY A 57 -12.15 11.92 -4.79
N THR A 58 -10.96 12.25 -5.28
CA THR A 58 -10.76 12.81 -6.62
C THR A 58 -9.67 12.08 -7.40
N GLU A 59 -9.96 11.71 -8.65
CA GLU A 59 -8.97 11.11 -9.55
C GLU A 59 -7.83 12.07 -9.91
N GLN A 60 -8.06 13.36 -9.82
CA GLN A 60 -7.05 14.37 -10.09
C GLN A 60 -5.85 14.24 -9.14
N THR A 61 -6.07 13.82 -7.90
CA THR A 61 -4.98 13.57 -6.94
C THR A 61 -4.07 12.45 -7.43
N VAL A 62 -4.64 11.36 -7.97
CA VAL A 62 -3.87 10.24 -8.55
C VAL A 62 -3.03 10.72 -9.73
N MET A 63 -3.61 11.50 -10.65
CA MET A 63 -2.90 12.07 -11.79
C MET A 63 -1.77 13.01 -11.33
N LYS A 64 -2.06 13.92 -10.39
CA LYS A 64 -1.12 14.86 -9.80
C LYS A 64 0.10 14.14 -9.20
N GLY A 65 -0.13 13.03 -8.47
CA GLY A 65 0.92 12.23 -7.86
C GLY A 65 1.92 11.65 -8.86
N TRP A 66 1.42 11.02 -9.89
CA TRP A 66 2.29 10.40 -10.90
C TRP A 66 2.92 11.42 -11.86
N THR A 67 2.24 12.51 -12.17
CA THR A 67 2.83 13.63 -12.95
C THR A 67 3.98 14.27 -12.17
N TYR A 68 3.87 14.37 -10.85
CA TYR A 68 4.93 14.92 -10.01
C TYR A 68 6.08 13.93 -9.76
N TRP A 69 5.82 12.62 -9.79
CA TRP A 69 6.83 11.59 -9.58
C TRP A 69 7.94 11.65 -10.63
N GLY A 70 9.19 11.71 -10.17
CA GLY A 70 10.35 11.85 -11.05
C GLY A 70 10.65 13.30 -11.50
N SER A 71 9.83 14.28 -11.08
CA SER A 71 10.11 15.69 -11.29
C SER A 71 11.37 16.15 -10.53
N GLN A 72 11.82 17.37 -10.76
CA GLN A 72 12.99 17.88 -10.07
C GLN A 72 12.72 18.09 -8.58
N VAL A 73 13.63 17.58 -7.75
CA VAL A 73 13.63 17.76 -6.29
C VAL A 73 14.86 18.55 -5.89
N SER A 74 14.72 19.46 -4.92
CA SER A 74 15.82 20.32 -4.50
C SER A 74 17.00 19.51 -3.94
N ARG A 75 18.20 20.04 -4.14
CA ARG A 75 19.43 19.42 -3.62
C ARG A 75 19.41 19.37 -2.09
N GLU A 76 18.88 20.40 -1.44
CA GLU A 76 18.75 20.51 0.00
C GLU A 76 17.90 19.38 0.56
N LEU A 77 16.74 19.10 -0.07
CA LEU A 77 15.85 18.00 0.34
C LEU A 77 16.53 16.64 0.16
N ILE A 78 17.31 16.45 -0.93
CA ILE A 78 18.07 15.20 -1.13
C ILE A 78 19.10 15.01 -0.01
N MET A 79 19.80 16.07 0.38
CA MET A 79 20.78 16.02 1.47
C MET A 79 20.10 15.76 2.81
N GLU A 80 18.97 16.41 3.11
CA GLU A 80 18.19 16.18 4.32
C GLU A 80 17.73 14.72 4.42
N LYS A 81 17.10 14.20 3.37
CA LYS A 81 16.58 12.81 3.36
C LYS A 81 17.66 11.76 3.15
N LYS A 82 18.90 12.15 2.83
CA LYS A 82 20.05 11.26 2.59
C LYS A 82 19.76 10.18 1.52
N SER A 83 18.84 10.43 0.64
CA SER A 83 18.43 9.55 -0.45
C SER A 83 17.60 10.33 -1.46
N ARG A 84 18.01 10.30 -2.73
CA ARG A 84 17.26 10.91 -3.83
C ARG A 84 15.86 10.33 -3.93
N PHE A 85 15.74 9.01 -3.81
CA PHE A 85 14.46 8.31 -3.89
C PHE A 85 13.50 8.72 -2.77
N ARG A 86 14.00 8.81 -1.53
CA ARG A 86 13.21 9.27 -0.38
C ARG A 86 12.81 10.74 -0.52
N ALA A 87 13.67 11.58 -1.04
CA ALA A 87 13.35 12.98 -1.31
C ALA A 87 12.20 13.12 -2.32
N HIS A 88 12.21 12.33 -3.39
CA HIS A 88 11.11 12.29 -4.35
C HIS A 88 9.81 11.77 -3.72
N LEU A 89 9.85 10.69 -2.94
CA LEU A 89 8.69 10.17 -2.24
C LEU A 89 8.11 11.21 -1.30
N HIS A 90 8.95 11.79 -0.44
CA HIS A 90 8.54 12.80 0.52
C HIS A 90 7.89 14.00 -0.18
N SER A 91 8.57 14.55 -1.17
CA SER A 91 8.08 15.69 -1.94
C SER A 91 6.77 15.38 -2.65
N SER A 92 6.64 14.20 -3.24
CA SER A 92 5.42 13.75 -3.92
C SER A 92 4.25 13.62 -2.94
N VAL A 93 4.45 12.98 -1.78
CA VAL A 93 3.41 12.82 -0.75
C VAL A 93 2.93 14.19 -0.25
N PHE A 94 3.85 15.10 0.09
CA PHE A 94 3.47 16.42 0.60
C PHE A 94 2.87 17.34 -0.47
N TYR A 95 3.35 17.28 -1.70
CA TYR A 95 2.81 18.07 -2.81
C TYR A 95 1.39 17.64 -3.21
N VAL A 96 1.15 16.34 -3.21
CA VAL A 96 -0.13 15.76 -3.64
C VAL A 96 -1.19 15.85 -2.57
N MET A 97 -0.79 15.68 -1.31
CA MET A 97 -1.68 15.63 -0.13
C MET A 97 -1.65 16.98 0.60
N ASP A 98 -1.98 18.05 -0.09
CA ASP A 98 -2.16 19.36 0.57
C ASP A 98 -3.45 19.44 1.41
N THR A 99 -3.75 20.61 1.95
CA THR A 99 -4.89 20.79 2.85
C THR A 99 -6.23 20.41 2.20
N MET A 100 -6.42 20.67 0.92
CA MET A 100 -7.68 20.37 0.22
C MET A 100 -7.89 18.88 0.01
N GLU A 101 -6.83 18.16 -0.36
CA GLU A 101 -6.87 16.72 -0.49
C GLU A 101 -7.10 16.03 0.86
N LEU A 102 -6.50 16.53 1.95
CA LEU A 102 -6.73 16.03 3.30
C LEU A 102 -8.16 16.21 3.80
N GLU A 103 -8.86 17.29 3.38
CA GLU A 103 -10.29 17.46 3.66
C GLU A 103 -11.12 16.31 3.04
N GLY A 104 -10.76 15.87 1.84
CA GLY A 104 -11.40 14.72 1.20
C GLY A 104 -11.33 13.46 2.05
N VAL A 105 -10.17 13.23 2.69
CA VAL A 105 -9.93 12.05 3.56
C VAL A 105 -10.63 12.19 4.92
N PHE A 106 -10.40 13.29 5.63
CA PHE A 106 -10.74 13.39 7.05
C PHE A 106 -12.08 14.07 7.34
N GLU A 107 -12.56 14.93 6.46
CA GLU A 107 -13.80 15.69 6.70
C GLU A 107 -14.94 15.20 5.82
N LYS A 108 -14.70 15.02 4.51
CA LYS A 108 -15.72 14.54 3.58
C LYS A 108 -15.90 13.03 3.64
N ASN A 109 -14.94 12.30 4.22
CA ASN A 109 -14.95 10.84 4.34
C ASN A 109 -15.26 10.16 2.99
N SER A 110 -14.58 10.59 1.93
CA SER A 110 -14.77 10.08 0.57
C SER A 110 -14.66 8.57 0.51
N VAL A 111 -13.81 8.01 1.37
CA VAL A 111 -13.72 6.57 1.68
C VAL A 111 -14.00 6.40 3.17
N LYS A 112 -14.94 5.52 3.53
CA LYS A 112 -15.33 5.32 4.94
C LYS A 112 -14.24 4.67 5.77
N LYS A 113 -13.44 3.80 5.17
CA LYS A 113 -12.40 3.00 5.84
C LYS A 113 -11.15 2.96 4.96
N LEU A 114 -10.07 3.59 5.41
CA LEU A 114 -8.75 3.55 4.78
C LEU A 114 -7.80 2.80 5.70
N LEU A 115 -7.14 1.75 5.19
CA LEU A 115 -6.17 0.94 5.92
C LEU A 115 -4.81 0.99 5.20
N LEU A 116 -3.83 1.57 5.86
CA LEU A 116 -2.46 1.67 5.37
C LEU A 116 -1.55 0.75 6.17
N PHE A 117 -0.80 -0.11 5.48
CA PHE A 117 0.01 -1.15 6.10
C PHE A 117 1.47 -0.69 6.21
N THR A 118 2.05 -0.89 7.39
CA THR A 118 3.46 -0.67 7.66
C THR A 118 4.06 -1.93 8.30
N THR A 119 5.38 -2.07 8.26
CA THR A 119 6.11 -3.10 8.99
C THR A 119 6.85 -2.46 10.15
N ARG A 120 6.50 -2.85 11.37
CA ARG A 120 7.29 -2.54 12.56
C ARG A 120 8.39 -3.58 12.71
N VAL A 121 9.62 -3.12 12.86
CA VAL A 121 10.78 -3.99 13.07
C VAL A 121 11.49 -3.60 14.36
N ARG A 122 11.82 -4.60 15.17
CA ARG A 122 12.64 -4.45 16.38
C ARG A 122 13.66 -5.58 16.49
N ARG A 123 14.75 -5.31 17.15
CA ARG A 123 15.73 -6.34 17.48
C ARG A 123 15.27 -7.13 18.72
N ARG A 124 15.48 -8.44 18.72
CA ARG A 124 15.17 -9.29 19.88
C ARG A 124 15.99 -8.92 21.13
N ASP A 125 17.21 -8.44 20.94
CA ASP A 125 18.09 -7.97 22.01
C ASP A 125 17.75 -6.56 22.52
N ARG A 126 16.64 -5.97 22.06
CA ARG A 126 16.13 -4.64 22.43
C ARG A 126 17.11 -3.48 22.20
N LYS A 127 18.16 -3.68 21.39
CA LYS A 127 19.07 -2.61 20.98
C LYS A 127 18.46 -1.77 19.86
N SER A 128 18.90 -0.52 19.76
CA SER A 128 18.50 0.38 18.68
C SER A 128 18.86 -0.18 17.31
N PHE A 129 18.04 0.13 16.33
CA PHE A 129 18.19 -0.31 14.95
C PHE A 129 19.33 0.49 14.27
N ALA A 130 20.45 -0.17 14.00
CA ALA A 130 21.63 0.46 13.42
C ALA A 130 21.67 0.38 11.89
N SER A 131 22.63 1.08 11.27
CA SER A 131 22.82 1.06 9.80
C SER A 131 23.09 -0.34 9.25
N VAL A 132 23.85 -1.17 10.01
CA VAL A 132 24.12 -2.56 9.64
C VAL A 132 22.83 -3.41 9.61
N ASP A 133 21.86 -3.07 10.46
CA ASP A 133 20.57 -3.78 10.49
C ASP A 133 19.74 -3.48 9.25
N ARG A 134 19.83 -2.24 8.73
CA ARG A 134 19.20 -1.86 7.44
C ARG A 134 19.72 -2.70 6.29
N PHE A 135 21.02 -2.90 6.20
CA PHE A 135 21.64 -3.74 5.17
C PHE A 135 21.22 -5.20 5.30
N ARG A 136 21.24 -5.75 6.51
CA ARG A 136 20.78 -7.12 6.77
C ARG A 136 19.31 -7.30 6.39
N PHE A 137 18.49 -6.32 6.71
CA PHE A 137 17.06 -6.37 6.39
C PHE A 137 16.80 -6.27 4.88
N PHE A 138 17.53 -5.42 4.17
CA PHE A 138 17.48 -5.35 2.71
C PHE A 138 17.84 -6.68 2.05
N LEU A 139 18.89 -7.35 2.56
CA LEU A 139 19.27 -8.68 2.08
C LEU A 139 18.16 -9.73 2.26
N LYS A 140 17.21 -9.52 3.17
CA LYS A 140 16.10 -10.44 3.38
C LYS A 140 15.27 -10.66 2.11
N SER A 141 15.06 -9.64 1.30
CA SER A 141 14.36 -9.78 0.02
C SER A 141 15.11 -10.64 -1.00
N ALA A 142 16.44 -10.72 -0.87
CA ALA A 142 17.32 -11.54 -1.69
C ALA A 142 17.58 -12.95 -1.11
N THR A 143 17.24 -13.17 0.18
CA THR A 143 17.64 -14.39 0.93
C THR A 143 16.79 -15.62 0.67
N ARG A 144 15.77 -15.56 -0.19
CA ARG A 144 15.02 -16.76 -0.62
C ARG A 144 15.92 -17.94 -1.00
N LYS A 145 17.08 -17.63 -1.59
CA LYS A 145 18.07 -18.62 -2.00
C LYS A 145 19.00 -19.07 -0.87
N PHE A 146 18.90 -18.44 0.32
CA PHE A 146 19.82 -18.65 1.43
C PHE A 146 19.08 -18.90 2.75
N PRO A 147 18.52 -20.10 2.96
CA PRO A 147 17.68 -20.41 4.13
C PRO A 147 18.38 -20.18 5.48
N LYS A 148 19.71 -20.42 5.56
CA LYS A 148 20.48 -20.17 6.78
C LYS A 148 20.53 -18.67 7.14
N LEU A 149 20.67 -17.80 6.14
CA LEU A 149 20.65 -16.34 6.35
C LEU A 149 19.25 -15.85 6.72
N LEU A 150 18.21 -16.41 6.09
CA LEU A 150 16.82 -16.11 6.46
C LEU A 150 16.54 -16.45 7.92
N LYS A 151 16.94 -17.66 8.36
CA LYS A 151 16.82 -18.09 9.76
C LYS A 151 17.57 -17.15 10.70
N TYR A 152 18.83 -16.84 10.39
CA TYR A 152 19.62 -15.87 11.16
C TYR A 152 18.92 -14.51 11.35
N LEU A 153 18.26 -13.99 10.30
CA LEU A 153 17.52 -12.74 10.37
C LEU A 153 16.26 -12.89 11.22
N GLN A 154 15.52 -13.98 11.06
CA GLN A 154 14.33 -14.28 11.88
C GLN A 154 14.68 -14.44 13.36
N ASP A 155 15.83 -15.05 13.68
CA ASP A 155 16.29 -15.20 15.05
C ASP A 155 16.72 -13.86 15.69
N ARG A 156 17.02 -12.85 14.87
CA ARG A 156 17.56 -11.57 15.35
C ARG A 156 16.54 -10.45 15.40
N TYR A 157 15.52 -10.50 14.56
CA TYR A 157 14.50 -9.46 14.45
C TYR A 157 13.10 -10.03 14.70
N VAL A 158 12.25 -9.15 15.23
CA VAL A 158 10.79 -9.35 15.25
C VAL A 158 10.21 -8.38 14.23
N GLU A 159 9.35 -8.90 13.38
CA GLU A 159 8.65 -8.14 12.34
C GLU A 159 7.16 -8.30 12.54
N ASP A 160 6.49 -7.21 12.79
CA ASP A 160 5.06 -7.18 12.98
C ASP A 160 4.40 -6.29 11.92
N PRO A 161 3.31 -6.72 11.28
CA PRO A 161 2.46 -5.81 10.54
C PRO A 161 1.78 -4.85 11.52
N VAL A 162 1.76 -3.57 11.16
CA VAL A 162 0.97 -2.54 11.84
C VAL A 162 0.10 -1.85 10.81
N VAL A 163 -1.19 -1.78 11.13
CA VAL A 163 -2.21 -1.19 10.27
C VAL A 163 -2.61 0.16 10.85
N PHE A 164 -2.48 1.22 10.06
CA PHE A 164 -3.06 2.51 10.37
C PHE A 164 -4.42 2.62 9.68
N ALA A 165 -5.47 2.78 10.47
CA ALA A 165 -6.85 2.78 10.00
C ALA A 165 -7.50 4.15 10.22
N LEU A 166 -8.26 4.62 9.22
CA LEU A 166 -9.07 5.83 9.33
C LEU A 166 -10.33 5.52 10.14
N ASN A 167 -10.55 6.30 11.22
CA ASN A 167 -11.72 6.20 12.09
C ASN A 167 -12.01 4.76 12.60
N PRO A 168 -11.01 4.00 13.07
CA PRO A 168 -11.30 2.71 13.66
C PRO A 168 -12.07 2.91 14.97
N PRO A 169 -13.03 2.02 15.32
CA PRO A 169 -13.59 1.99 16.65
C PRO A 169 -12.50 1.79 17.72
N ASP A 170 -12.66 2.40 18.88
CA ASP A 170 -11.66 2.36 19.96
C ASP A 170 -11.30 0.94 20.39
N GLU A 171 -12.26 0.02 20.39
CA GLU A 171 -12.08 -1.39 20.73
C GLU A 171 -11.19 -2.15 19.74
N LEU A 172 -10.98 -1.63 18.54
CA LEU A 172 -10.04 -2.18 17.57
C LEU A 172 -8.63 -1.64 17.75
N CYS A 173 -8.46 -0.51 18.44
CA CYS A 173 -7.17 0.13 18.61
C CYS A 173 -6.25 -0.74 19.49
N SER A 174 -5.04 -1.00 19.00
CA SER A 174 -4.05 -1.85 19.66
C SER A 174 -2.65 -1.48 19.16
N GLU A 175 -1.62 -2.16 19.67
CA GLU A 175 -0.26 -2.02 19.15
C GLU A 175 -0.12 -2.43 17.66
N TYR A 176 -1.09 -3.17 17.10
CA TYR A 176 -1.13 -3.64 15.71
C TYR A 176 -2.11 -2.87 14.83
N VAL A 177 -3.12 -2.26 15.42
CA VAL A 177 -4.13 -1.45 14.72
C VAL A 177 -4.16 -0.07 15.36
N ARG A 178 -3.83 0.96 14.59
CA ARG A 178 -3.64 2.32 15.09
C ARG A 178 -4.49 3.31 14.34
N PRO A 179 -4.92 4.39 14.98
CA PRO A 179 -5.65 5.44 14.29
C PRO A 179 -4.74 6.15 13.27
N LEU A 180 -5.26 6.29 12.06
CA LEU A 180 -4.72 7.19 11.05
C LEU A 180 -5.31 8.57 11.30
N THR A 181 -4.46 9.54 11.59
CA THR A 181 -4.85 10.91 11.93
C THR A 181 -4.27 11.89 10.92
N ARG A 182 -4.81 13.13 10.88
CA ARG A 182 -4.23 14.19 10.05
C ARG A 182 -2.75 14.44 10.42
N GLY A 183 -2.38 14.32 11.69
CA GLY A 183 -1.01 14.54 12.16
C GLY A 183 -0.01 13.48 11.70
N ASN A 184 -0.43 12.21 11.55
CA ASN A 184 0.47 11.12 11.16
C ASN A 184 0.33 10.67 9.68
N TYR A 185 -0.62 11.21 8.93
CA TYR A 185 -0.99 10.74 7.59
C TYR A 185 0.18 10.64 6.62
N HIS A 186 0.92 11.75 6.44
CA HIS A 186 2.07 11.79 5.53
C HIS A 186 3.18 10.83 5.97
N ALA A 187 3.48 10.81 7.28
CA ALA A 187 4.50 9.95 7.84
C ALA A 187 4.16 8.46 7.69
N VAL A 188 2.88 8.10 7.82
CA VAL A 188 2.41 6.71 7.63
C VAL A 188 2.56 6.27 6.18
N ILE A 189 2.19 7.12 5.22
CA ILE A 189 2.38 6.84 3.78
C ILE A 189 3.87 6.69 3.47
N GLU A 190 4.69 7.65 3.95
CA GLU A 190 6.13 7.58 3.78
C GLU A 190 6.72 6.30 4.39
N ALA A 191 6.34 5.95 5.63
CA ALA A 191 6.76 4.72 6.28
C ALA A 191 6.38 3.47 5.49
N SER A 192 5.14 3.41 5.02
CA SER A 192 4.65 2.30 4.21
C SER A 192 5.45 2.08 2.92
N CYS A 193 6.07 3.13 2.38
CA CYS A 193 6.87 3.08 1.16
C CYS A 193 8.38 2.96 1.41
N LEU A 194 8.86 3.00 2.66
CA LEU A 194 10.29 3.03 2.97
C LEU A 194 10.96 1.66 2.83
N ILE A 195 11.52 1.42 1.66
CA ILE A 195 12.35 0.24 1.41
C ILE A 195 13.74 0.47 2.01
N PRO A 196 14.18 -0.35 2.98
CA PRO A 196 15.51 -0.23 3.58
C PRO A 196 16.62 -0.20 2.52
N MET A 197 17.63 0.61 2.73
CA MET A 197 18.76 0.90 1.83
C MET A 197 18.41 1.73 0.59
N ALA A 198 17.31 1.44 -0.10
CA ALA A 198 16.92 2.21 -1.29
C ALA A 198 16.42 3.61 -0.92
N MET A 199 15.73 3.74 0.22
CA MET A 199 15.08 4.98 0.64
C MET A 199 15.63 5.55 1.97
N GLY A 200 16.81 5.11 2.38
CA GLY A 200 17.48 5.66 3.59
C GLY A 200 17.02 5.03 4.90
N ALA A 201 16.93 5.84 5.96
CA ALA A 201 16.59 5.37 7.30
C ALA A 201 15.08 5.13 7.44
N PRO A 202 14.65 4.04 8.11
CA PRO A 202 13.25 3.85 8.47
C PRO A 202 12.83 4.93 9.49
N LEU A 203 11.51 5.14 9.60
CA LEU A 203 10.96 6.09 10.57
C LEU A 203 10.94 5.49 11.97
N VAL A 204 11.13 6.33 12.99
CA VAL A 204 10.98 5.95 14.39
C VAL A 204 9.55 6.28 14.87
N PRO A 205 9.07 5.68 15.99
CA PRO A 205 7.69 5.88 16.46
C PRO A 205 7.27 7.35 16.61
N LYS A 206 8.17 8.21 17.08
CA LYS A 206 7.91 9.65 17.23
C LYS A 206 7.60 10.37 15.91
N ASP A 207 8.15 9.89 14.80
CA ASP A 207 7.90 10.47 13.47
C ASP A 207 6.48 10.14 12.97
N LEU A 208 5.83 9.13 13.57
CA LEU A 208 4.47 8.70 13.29
C LEU A 208 3.45 9.24 14.32
N ASP A 209 3.86 10.20 15.15
CA ASP A 209 3.06 10.72 16.26
C ASP A 209 2.51 9.61 17.19
N GLN A 210 3.35 8.59 17.44
CA GLN A 210 3.01 7.40 18.19
C GLN A 210 4.04 7.17 19.30
N THR A 211 3.71 7.53 20.52
CA THR A 211 4.62 7.41 21.67
C THR A 211 4.17 6.40 22.74
N SER A 212 2.97 5.84 22.60
CA SER A 212 2.26 5.22 23.71
C SER A 212 2.39 3.71 23.84
N TYR A 213 2.98 3.01 22.88
CA TYR A 213 3.05 1.55 22.89
C TYR A 213 4.44 1.06 23.35
N SER A 214 4.49 0.30 24.44
CA SER A 214 5.73 -0.31 24.95
C SER A 214 6.43 -1.19 23.91
N ALA A 215 5.67 -1.79 23.00
CA ALA A 215 6.19 -2.58 21.89
C ALA A 215 6.97 -1.75 20.85
N ASP A 216 6.85 -0.43 20.87
CA ASP A 216 7.57 0.47 19.97
C ASP A 216 8.95 0.86 20.47
N LEU A 217 9.25 0.56 21.73
CA LEU A 217 10.55 0.86 22.29
C LEU A 217 11.66 0.20 21.46
N HIS A 218 12.57 1.02 20.93
CA HIS A 218 13.67 0.61 20.04
C HIS A 218 13.21 -0.01 18.70
N SER A 219 11.96 0.19 18.29
CA SER A 219 11.45 -0.24 16.99
C SER A 219 11.65 0.83 15.91
N VAL A 220 11.48 0.40 14.66
CA VAL A 220 11.42 1.27 13.47
C VAL A 220 10.28 0.82 12.57
N PHE A 221 9.77 1.75 11.75
CA PHE A 221 8.73 1.49 10.78
C PHE A 221 9.27 1.60 9.35
N MET A 222 8.87 0.66 8.50
CA MET A 222 9.30 0.57 7.12
C MET A 222 8.22 -0.04 6.23
N ASP A 223 8.54 -0.24 4.96
CA ASP A 223 7.65 -0.73 3.91
C ASP A 223 6.69 -1.84 4.38
N GLY A 224 5.39 -1.58 4.23
CA GLY A 224 4.34 -2.46 4.69
C GLY A 224 4.32 -3.82 3.98
N GLY A 225 4.78 -3.87 2.74
CA GLY A 225 4.81 -5.09 1.95
C GLY A 225 5.74 -6.18 2.49
N TYR A 226 6.63 -5.88 3.43
CA TYR A 226 7.47 -6.90 4.05
C TYR A 226 6.65 -7.90 4.88
N THR A 227 5.65 -7.43 5.60
CA THR A 227 4.83 -8.29 6.49
C THR A 227 3.40 -8.46 6.03
N LEU A 228 2.85 -7.47 5.31
CA LEU A 228 1.45 -7.48 4.92
C LEU A 228 1.22 -6.72 3.61
N LYS A 229 1.37 -7.41 2.50
CA LYS A 229 1.10 -6.88 1.17
C LYS A 229 -0.37 -7.07 0.77
N MET A 230 -0.94 -8.22 1.14
CA MET A 230 -2.33 -8.61 0.95
C MET A 230 -2.91 -9.09 2.28
N PRO A 231 -3.87 -8.38 2.87
CA PRO A 231 -4.34 -8.64 4.23
C PRO A 231 -5.28 -9.83 4.35
N MET A 232 -5.82 -10.34 3.26
CA MET A 232 -6.98 -11.24 3.22
C MET A 232 -6.82 -12.47 4.13
N ARG A 233 -5.71 -13.20 4.01
CA ARG A 233 -5.45 -14.37 4.87
C ARG A 233 -5.25 -13.97 6.33
N ARG A 234 -4.50 -12.89 6.58
CA ARG A 234 -4.25 -12.39 7.93
C ARG A 234 -5.53 -11.99 8.64
N PHE A 235 -6.44 -11.34 7.94
CA PHE A 235 -7.72 -10.92 8.51
C PHE A 235 -8.61 -12.10 8.90
N GLU A 236 -8.47 -13.24 8.23
CA GLU A 236 -9.21 -14.46 8.57
C GLU A 236 -8.55 -15.32 9.64
N GLN A 237 -7.21 -15.42 9.63
CA GLN A 237 -6.48 -16.45 10.37
C GLN A 237 -5.66 -15.92 11.54
N ASP A 238 -5.33 -14.61 11.57
CA ASP A 238 -4.54 -14.02 12.65
C ASP A 238 -5.46 -13.33 13.67
N PRO A 239 -5.57 -13.85 14.92
CA PRO A 239 -6.46 -13.27 15.93
C PRO A 239 -6.24 -11.77 16.16
N ARG A 240 -5.03 -11.27 15.95
CA ARG A 240 -4.69 -9.85 16.11
C ARG A 240 -5.44 -8.94 15.14
N PHE A 241 -5.86 -9.47 13.99
CA PHE A 241 -6.51 -8.73 12.91
C PHE A 241 -7.92 -9.20 12.58
N HIS A 242 -8.43 -10.22 13.25
CA HIS A 242 -9.75 -10.79 12.96
C HIS A 242 -10.89 -9.76 13.11
N ALA A 243 -10.89 -9.02 14.21
CA ALA A 243 -11.88 -7.96 14.44
C ALA A 243 -11.75 -6.83 13.39
N LEU A 244 -10.52 -6.43 13.01
CA LEU A 244 -10.28 -5.46 11.96
C LEU A 244 -10.77 -5.96 10.60
N GLY A 245 -10.54 -7.23 10.27
CA GLY A 245 -11.04 -7.85 9.05
C GLY A 245 -12.56 -7.85 8.94
N ASN A 246 -13.24 -8.12 10.05
CA ASN A 246 -14.71 -8.04 10.13
C ASN A 246 -15.20 -6.60 9.96
N TRP A 247 -14.56 -5.64 10.62
CA TRP A 247 -14.90 -4.22 10.49
C TRP A 247 -14.67 -3.69 9.07
N ALA A 248 -13.58 -4.11 8.41
CA ALA A 248 -13.22 -3.69 7.07
C ALA A 248 -13.88 -4.54 5.96
N ARG A 249 -14.81 -5.43 6.31
CA ARG A 249 -15.47 -6.31 5.34
C ARG A 249 -16.36 -5.51 4.38
N ALA A 250 -16.34 -5.92 3.12
CA ALA A 250 -17.24 -5.44 2.07
C ALA A 250 -17.84 -6.63 1.31
N ASP A 251 -18.93 -6.42 0.60
CA ASP A 251 -19.63 -7.46 -0.16
C ASP A 251 -18.80 -7.96 -1.34
N LYS A 252 -18.11 -7.04 -2.02
CA LYS A 252 -17.25 -7.31 -3.16
C LYS A 252 -15.87 -6.66 -3.01
N THR A 253 -14.85 -7.34 -3.51
CA THR A 253 -13.46 -6.89 -3.43
C THR A 253 -12.84 -6.78 -4.83
N VAL A 254 -12.20 -5.66 -5.12
CA VAL A 254 -11.36 -5.46 -6.30
C VAL A 254 -9.90 -5.43 -5.85
N ILE A 255 -9.05 -6.25 -6.44
CA ILE A 255 -7.60 -6.23 -6.22
C ILE A 255 -6.91 -5.68 -7.46
N PHE A 256 -6.18 -4.58 -7.30
CA PHE A 256 -5.31 -4.03 -8.34
C PHE A 256 -3.90 -4.59 -8.13
N CYS A 257 -3.56 -5.64 -8.86
CA CYS A 257 -2.33 -6.40 -8.70
C CYS A 257 -1.29 -5.96 -9.73
N CYS A 258 -0.09 -5.58 -9.30
CA CYS A 258 1.00 -5.20 -10.20
C CYS A 258 1.80 -6.39 -10.78
N ASP A 259 1.44 -7.62 -10.46
CA ASP A 259 2.05 -8.81 -11.08
C ASP A 259 1.32 -9.12 -12.41
N PRO A 260 2.03 -9.14 -13.57
CA PRO A 260 1.39 -9.39 -14.87
C PRO A 260 0.68 -10.75 -14.98
N LYS A 261 1.01 -11.68 -14.10
CA LYS A 261 0.34 -13.01 -14.03
C LYS A 261 -0.87 -13.00 -13.08
N GLY A 262 -1.23 -11.84 -12.49
CA GLY A 262 -2.28 -11.74 -11.48
C GLY A 262 -1.98 -12.55 -10.21
N SER A 263 -0.70 -12.80 -9.92
CA SER A 263 -0.31 -13.59 -8.74
C SER A 263 -0.40 -12.74 -7.48
N LEU A 264 -1.26 -13.16 -6.57
CA LEU A 264 -1.44 -12.52 -5.26
C LEU A 264 -0.46 -13.11 -4.25
N TRP A 265 0.30 -12.24 -3.58
CA TRP A 265 1.29 -12.64 -2.59
C TRP A 265 1.02 -11.95 -1.26
N GLU A 266 1.04 -12.70 -0.16
CA GLU A 266 0.80 -12.13 1.17
C GLU A 266 1.89 -11.15 1.57
N THR A 267 3.14 -11.41 1.17
CA THR A 267 4.29 -10.55 1.47
C THR A 267 5.11 -10.24 0.21
N SER A 268 5.91 -9.20 0.24
CA SER A 268 6.84 -8.86 -0.85
C SER A 268 7.90 -9.92 -1.09
N ALA A 269 8.19 -10.76 -0.10
CA ALA A 269 9.09 -11.91 -0.25
C ALA A 269 8.49 -13.04 -1.09
N ARG A 270 7.23 -12.95 -1.50
CA ARG A 270 6.50 -13.93 -2.32
C ARG A 270 6.50 -15.35 -1.72
N LEU A 271 6.43 -15.46 -0.40
CA LEU A 271 6.48 -16.74 0.28
C LEU A 271 5.16 -17.52 0.17
N ASP A 272 4.04 -16.79 0.29
CA ASP A 272 2.70 -17.38 0.28
C ASP A 272 1.88 -16.85 -0.90
N ARG A 273 1.56 -17.73 -1.84
CA ARG A 273 0.73 -17.40 -3.01
C ARG A 273 -0.74 -17.60 -2.67
N LEU A 274 -1.48 -16.52 -2.57
CA LEU A 274 -2.89 -16.54 -2.15
C LEU A 274 -3.85 -17.11 -3.20
N ASN A 275 -3.50 -17.06 -4.50
CA ASN A 275 -4.34 -17.62 -5.56
C ASN A 275 -4.63 -19.12 -5.40
N THR A 276 -3.78 -19.85 -4.68
CA THR A 276 -3.94 -21.28 -4.44
C THR A 276 -4.90 -21.62 -3.31
N PHE A 277 -5.36 -20.63 -2.56
CA PHE A 277 -6.27 -20.85 -1.44
C PHE A 277 -7.72 -21.05 -1.93
N PRO A 278 -8.44 -22.06 -1.40
CA PRO A 278 -9.82 -22.39 -1.84
C PRO A 278 -10.80 -21.22 -1.75
N TRP A 279 -10.65 -20.35 -0.77
CA TRP A 279 -11.53 -19.19 -0.60
C TRP A 279 -11.36 -18.16 -1.73
N VAL A 280 -10.16 -18.01 -2.32
CA VAL A 280 -9.95 -17.13 -3.50
C VAL A 280 -10.75 -17.65 -4.68
N SER A 281 -10.64 -18.95 -4.98
CA SER A 281 -11.40 -19.59 -6.06
C SER A 281 -12.90 -19.48 -5.81
N LYS A 282 -13.36 -19.69 -4.57
CA LYS A 282 -14.76 -19.52 -4.18
C LYS A 282 -15.25 -18.09 -4.35
N ALA A 283 -14.44 -17.10 -3.98
CA ALA A 283 -14.81 -15.69 -4.13
C ALA A 283 -14.86 -15.26 -5.61
N LEU A 284 -13.95 -15.76 -6.44
CA LEU A 284 -13.96 -15.52 -7.90
C LEU A 284 -15.21 -16.13 -8.55
N SER A 285 -15.52 -17.39 -8.26
CA SER A 285 -16.69 -18.08 -8.82
C SER A 285 -18.02 -17.49 -8.35
N ALA A 286 -18.05 -16.94 -7.13
CA ALA A 286 -19.21 -16.24 -6.58
C ALA A 286 -19.35 -14.78 -7.05
N ASN A 287 -18.53 -14.32 -7.97
CA ASN A 287 -18.47 -12.92 -8.45
C ASN A 287 -18.28 -11.89 -7.31
N ARG A 288 -17.56 -12.28 -6.24
CA ARG A 288 -17.26 -11.44 -5.08
C ARG A 288 -15.82 -10.91 -5.07
N LEU A 289 -14.98 -11.40 -5.96
CA LEU A 289 -13.59 -11.00 -6.12
C LEU A 289 -13.28 -10.72 -7.58
N LEU A 290 -12.72 -9.56 -7.85
CA LEU A 290 -12.19 -9.17 -9.15
C LEU A 290 -10.70 -8.89 -9.01
N ILE A 291 -9.87 -9.52 -9.83
CA ILE A 291 -8.43 -9.24 -9.89
C ILE A 291 -8.15 -8.53 -11.21
N ILE A 292 -7.60 -7.33 -11.10
CA ILE A 292 -7.15 -6.51 -12.22
C ILE A 292 -5.63 -6.52 -12.17
N HIS A 293 -5.00 -6.91 -13.26
CA HIS A 293 -3.55 -7.00 -13.37
C HIS A 293 -3.10 -6.57 -14.78
N PRO A 294 -1.84 -6.19 -14.97
CA PRO A 294 -1.33 -5.83 -16.29
C PRO A 294 -1.53 -6.96 -17.30
N ASP A 295 -2.01 -6.63 -18.50
CA ASP A 295 -2.10 -7.55 -19.63
C ASP A 295 -0.77 -7.67 -20.38
N HIS A 296 0.25 -6.89 -19.97
CA HIS A 296 1.58 -6.86 -20.57
C HIS A 296 2.66 -6.67 -19.48
N LYS A 297 3.92 -6.82 -19.87
CA LYS A 297 5.05 -6.51 -18.98
C LYS A 297 5.11 -5.00 -18.75
N ILE A 298 5.09 -4.59 -17.48
CA ILE A 298 5.24 -3.18 -17.10
C ILE A 298 6.65 -2.70 -17.47
N GLU A 299 6.73 -1.59 -18.20
CA GLU A 299 7.99 -0.99 -18.66
C GLU A 299 8.78 -0.41 -17.48
N ALA A 300 8.12 0.32 -16.60
CA ALA A 300 8.77 0.92 -15.44
C ALA A 300 9.25 -0.16 -14.45
N GLY A 301 10.54 -0.10 -14.13
CA GLY A 301 11.14 -0.97 -13.13
C GLY A 301 10.69 -0.64 -11.70
N PHE A 302 11.05 -1.50 -10.75
CA PHE A 302 10.67 -1.37 -9.35
C PHE A 302 11.06 -0.03 -8.71
N LEU A 303 12.24 0.51 -9.04
CA LEU A 303 12.75 1.80 -8.53
C LEU A 303 12.86 2.84 -9.65
N CYS A 304 12.00 2.79 -10.66
CA CYS A 304 12.02 3.74 -11.75
C CYS A 304 11.70 5.15 -11.26
N MET A 305 12.60 6.10 -11.58
CA MET A 305 12.45 7.53 -11.31
C MET A 305 12.47 8.35 -12.60
N ASP A 306 12.49 7.69 -13.74
CA ASP A 306 12.39 8.33 -15.03
C ASP A 306 10.94 8.75 -15.26
N HIS A 307 10.73 10.06 -15.38
CA HIS A 307 9.39 10.64 -15.50
C HIS A 307 8.68 10.17 -16.78
N GLU A 308 9.38 10.10 -17.90
CA GLU A 308 8.77 9.72 -19.18
C GLU A 308 8.34 8.24 -19.16
N ILE A 309 9.20 7.36 -18.67
CA ILE A 309 8.89 5.93 -18.52
C ILE A 309 7.71 5.75 -17.55
N THR A 310 7.68 6.51 -16.46
CA THR A 310 6.62 6.47 -15.45
C THR A 310 5.29 6.94 -16.07
N MET A 311 5.28 8.05 -16.80
CA MET A 311 4.05 8.55 -17.43
C MET A 311 3.57 7.67 -18.57
N ARG A 312 4.46 7.10 -19.40
CA ARG A 312 4.05 6.10 -20.39
C ARG A 312 3.41 4.88 -19.72
N THR A 313 3.99 4.45 -18.60
CA THR A 313 3.43 3.32 -17.81
C THR A 313 2.05 3.65 -17.25
N PHE A 314 1.86 4.88 -16.77
CA PHE A 314 0.56 5.38 -16.29
C PHE A 314 -0.48 5.38 -17.42
N HIS A 315 -0.16 5.95 -18.58
CA HIS A 315 -1.07 6.00 -19.72
C HIS A 315 -1.46 4.62 -20.24
N ARG A 316 -0.53 3.66 -20.25
CA ARG A 316 -0.86 2.25 -20.56
C ARG A 316 -1.85 1.64 -19.56
N GLY A 317 -1.75 2.02 -18.29
CA GLY A 317 -2.74 1.67 -17.27
C GLY A 317 -4.13 2.23 -17.60
N GLN A 318 -4.21 3.51 -18.00
CA GLN A 318 -5.47 4.13 -18.43
C GLN A 318 -6.07 3.42 -19.65
N GLU A 319 -5.27 3.17 -20.68
CA GLU A 319 -5.72 2.45 -21.89
C GLU A 319 -6.29 1.06 -21.57
N GLN A 320 -5.61 0.31 -20.71
CA GLN A 320 -6.08 -0.99 -20.25
C GLN A 320 -7.39 -0.86 -19.48
N ALA A 321 -7.51 0.13 -18.60
CA ALA A 321 -8.73 0.39 -17.84
C ALA A 321 -9.91 0.70 -18.75
N HIS A 322 -9.75 1.52 -19.79
CA HIS A 322 -10.81 1.80 -20.77
C HIS A 322 -11.33 0.53 -21.43
N ARG A 323 -10.42 -0.38 -21.85
CA ARG A 323 -10.83 -1.67 -22.42
C ARG A 323 -11.59 -2.54 -21.43
N LEU A 324 -11.11 -2.59 -20.17
CA LEU A 324 -11.74 -3.39 -19.12
C LEU A 324 -13.12 -2.86 -18.73
N LEU A 325 -13.27 -1.55 -18.53
CA LEU A 325 -14.51 -0.90 -18.11
C LEU A 325 -15.64 -1.04 -19.14
N SER A 326 -15.29 -1.22 -20.41
CA SER A 326 -16.24 -1.51 -21.47
C SER A 326 -16.68 -2.97 -21.50
N SER A 327 -16.03 -3.87 -20.73
CA SER A 327 -16.29 -5.30 -20.77
C SER A 327 -17.53 -5.70 -19.96
N GLU A 328 -18.26 -6.69 -20.45
CA GLU A 328 -19.40 -7.27 -19.74
C GLU A 328 -19.01 -7.83 -18.37
N LYS A 329 -17.80 -8.39 -18.24
CA LYS A 329 -17.26 -8.91 -16.98
C LYS A 329 -17.26 -7.85 -15.89
N ILE A 330 -16.82 -6.62 -16.19
CA ILE A 330 -16.77 -5.52 -15.23
C ILE A 330 -18.19 -5.06 -14.89
N ARG A 331 -19.04 -4.85 -15.87
CA ARG A 331 -20.44 -4.46 -15.65
C ARG A 331 -21.16 -5.46 -14.77
N ARG A 332 -21.03 -6.75 -15.06
CA ARG A 332 -21.61 -7.83 -14.24
C ARG A 332 -21.06 -7.86 -12.82
N PHE A 333 -19.76 -7.58 -12.63
CA PHE A 333 -19.17 -7.51 -11.28
C PHE A 333 -19.77 -6.38 -10.47
N PHE A 334 -19.92 -5.19 -11.05
CA PHE A 334 -20.48 -4.01 -10.39
C PHE A 334 -22.01 -3.94 -10.45
N GLU A 335 -22.68 -4.90 -11.09
CA GLU A 335 -24.16 -4.95 -11.22
C GLU A 335 -24.77 -3.75 -11.94
N ILE A 336 -24.10 -3.30 -13.02
CA ILE A 336 -24.48 -2.14 -13.84
C ILE A 336 -24.82 -2.57 -15.26
#